data_d2bd599508f4790b732e7c8768a425bd
#
_entry.id   d2bd599508f4790b732e7c8768a425bd
#
_cell.length_a   1.000
_cell.length_b   1.000
_cell.length_c   1.000
_cell.angle_alpha   90.00
_cell.angle_beta   90.00
_cell.angle_gamma   90.00
#
_symmetry.space_group_name_H-M   'P 1'
#
loop_
_entity.id
_entity.type
_entity.pdbx_description
1 polymer ?
#
loop_
_entity_poly.entity_id
_entity_poly.type
_entity_poly.pdbx_seq_one_letter_code
_entity_poly.pdbx_strand_id
1 'polypeptide(L)'
;MYKHILVPTDGSDLAQSTVAKAIEIAKETGAQITVITVSHPFHASIIEPMRVKDTLDTHDRQAEDTAAAILGRASAAARAVDVNCSTVHVRHESAHVAITEVANQNGCDLIIMALNRHRGISAVLHESETVLVLKHCTVPMLIV
;
A
#
# COMPACT_ATOMS: atom_id res chain seq x y z
N MET A 1 22.57 2.05 5.36
CA MET A 1 22.00 3.26 4.72
C MET A 1 20.53 3.41 5.08
N TYR A 2 19.60 2.82 4.32
CA TYR A 2 18.19 2.78 4.72
C TYR A 2 17.96 1.63 5.68
N LYS A 3 17.18 1.89 6.75
CA LYS A 3 16.93 0.92 7.81
C LYS A 3 15.49 0.41 7.85
N HIS A 4 14.56 1.20 7.35
CA HIS A 4 13.14 0.86 7.38
C HIS A 4 12.43 1.31 6.11
N ILE A 5 12.03 0.35 5.30
CA ILE A 5 11.43 0.57 3.98
C ILE A 5 9.91 0.40 4.07
N LEU A 6 9.16 1.36 3.56
CA LEU A 6 7.71 1.24 3.38
C LEU A 6 7.39 0.85 1.93
N VAL A 7 6.54 -0.14 1.75
CA VAL A 7 6.11 -0.61 0.42
C VAL A 7 4.59 -0.66 0.36
N PRO A 8 3.95 0.28 -0.32
CA PRO A 8 2.53 0.21 -0.59
C PRO A 8 2.21 -0.87 -1.63
N THR A 9 1.11 -1.59 -1.43
CA THR A 9 0.63 -2.59 -2.37
C THR A 9 -0.89 -2.61 -2.42
N ASP A 10 -1.44 -2.77 -3.61
CA ASP A 10 -2.87 -3.00 -3.86
C ASP A 10 -3.17 -4.44 -4.28
N GLY A 11 -2.16 -5.31 -4.26
CA GLY A 11 -2.27 -6.69 -4.67
C GLY A 11 -2.19 -6.94 -6.17
N SER A 12 -2.05 -5.90 -7.00
CA SER A 12 -1.86 -6.05 -8.43
C SER A 12 -0.53 -6.73 -8.76
N ASP A 13 -0.38 -7.24 -9.97
CA ASP A 13 0.87 -7.89 -10.41
C ASP A 13 2.06 -6.93 -10.32
N LEU A 14 1.84 -5.66 -10.70
CA LEU A 14 2.87 -4.63 -10.59
C LEU A 14 3.27 -4.39 -9.13
N ALA A 15 2.31 -4.31 -8.23
CA ALA A 15 2.57 -4.12 -6.82
C ALA A 15 3.27 -5.33 -6.20
N GLN A 16 2.88 -6.54 -6.59
CA GLN A 16 3.55 -7.77 -6.12
C GLN A 16 5.01 -7.82 -6.55
N SER A 17 5.32 -7.46 -7.80
CA SER A 17 6.71 -7.40 -8.25
C SER A 17 7.49 -6.29 -7.56
N THR A 18 6.85 -5.18 -7.21
CA THR A 18 7.45 -4.11 -6.41
C THR A 18 7.80 -4.59 -5.00
N VAL A 19 6.88 -5.31 -4.35
CA VAL A 19 7.14 -5.93 -3.04
C VAL A 19 8.33 -6.90 -3.11
N ALA A 20 8.37 -7.76 -4.13
CA ALA A 20 9.49 -8.67 -4.32
C ALA A 20 10.83 -7.94 -4.46
N LYS A 21 10.86 -6.87 -5.23
CA LYS A 21 12.05 -6.03 -5.41
C LYS A 21 12.47 -5.34 -4.10
N ALA A 22 11.51 -4.85 -3.35
CA ALA A 22 11.78 -4.24 -2.04
C ALA A 22 12.35 -5.25 -1.04
N ILE A 23 11.87 -6.49 -1.06
CA ILE A 23 12.41 -7.58 -0.23
C ILE A 23 13.86 -7.88 -0.59
N GLU A 24 14.20 -7.92 -1.88
CA GLU A 24 15.59 -8.09 -2.33
C GLU A 24 16.49 -6.98 -1.78
N ILE A 25 16.06 -5.73 -1.92
CA ILE A 25 16.81 -4.57 -1.41
C ILE A 25 16.96 -4.62 0.11
N ALA A 26 15.88 -4.96 0.82
CA ALA A 26 15.91 -5.09 2.28
C ALA A 26 16.87 -6.19 2.73
N LYS A 27 16.89 -7.31 2.03
CA LYS A 27 17.82 -8.41 2.32
C LYS A 27 19.27 -8.00 2.15
N GLU A 28 19.59 -7.29 1.08
CA GLU A 28 20.96 -6.84 0.80
C GLU A 28 21.43 -5.74 1.78
N THR A 29 20.53 -4.86 2.20
CA THR A 29 20.86 -3.72 3.07
C THR A 29 20.69 -4.01 4.55
N GLY A 30 20.07 -5.11 4.92
CA GLY A 30 19.73 -5.41 6.31
C GLY A 30 18.56 -4.58 6.84
N ALA A 31 17.78 -3.94 5.96
CA ALA A 31 16.63 -3.14 6.35
C ALA A 31 15.43 -4.01 6.73
N GLN A 32 14.60 -3.48 7.62
CA GLN A 32 13.26 -4.04 7.83
C GLN A 32 12.27 -3.41 6.84
N ILE A 33 11.14 -4.08 6.65
CA ILE A 33 10.13 -3.66 5.68
C ILE A 33 8.78 -3.55 6.37
N THR A 34 8.02 -2.53 6.02
CA THR A 34 6.59 -2.44 6.33
C THR A 34 5.82 -2.43 5.02
N VAL A 35 4.91 -3.37 4.86
CA VAL A 35 4.02 -3.43 3.69
C VAL A 35 2.66 -2.87 4.09
N ILE A 36 2.20 -1.88 3.34
CA ILE A 36 0.91 -1.23 3.59
C ILE A 36 -0.05 -1.46 2.45
N THR A 37 -1.29 -1.77 2.77
CA THR A 37 -2.41 -1.70 1.82
C THR A 37 -3.47 -0.75 2.33
N VAL A 38 -4.00 0.07 1.44
CA VAL A 38 -5.03 1.06 1.76
C VAL A 38 -6.33 0.65 1.07
N SER A 39 -7.40 0.54 1.85
CA SER A 39 -8.74 0.34 1.32
C SER A 39 -9.58 1.60 1.50
N HIS A 40 -10.48 1.85 0.54
CA HIS A 40 -11.35 2.99 0.61
C HIS A 40 -12.57 2.70 1.50
N PRO A 41 -13.04 3.70 2.28
CA PRO A 41 -14.27 3.57 3.03
C PRO A 41 -15.46 3.39 2.08
N PHE A 42 -16.49 2.69 2.54
CA PHE A 42 -17.72 2.55 1.79
C PHE A 42 -18.54 3.85 1.84
N HIS A 43 -18.95 4.35 0.68
CA HIS A 43 -19.82 5.52 0.54
C HIS A 43 -21.18 5.11 0.02
N ALA A 44 -22.20 5.16 0.87
CA ALA A 44 -23.59 4.88 0.49
C ALA A 44 -24.35 6.20 0.34
N SER A 45 -24.64 6.61 -0.88
CA SER A 45 -25.34 7.86 -1.16
C SER A 45 -26.84 7.76 -1.36
N ILE A 46 -27.42 6.58 -1.64
CA ILE A 46 -28.83 6.43 -2.06
C ILE A 46 -29.47 5.12 -1.56
N ILE A 47 -29.17 4.65 -0.35
CA ILE A 47 -29.71 3.38 0.15
C ILE A 47 -30.47 3.60 1.46
N GLU A 48 -31.57 2.87 1.67
CA GLU A 48 -32.33 2.91 2.93
C GLU A 48 -31.45 2.55 4.13
N PRO A 49 -31.62 3.22 5.29
CA PRO A 49 -30.72 3.05 6.44
C PRO A 49 -30.48 1.63 6.90
N MET A 50 -31.49 0.75 6.83
CA MET A 50 -31.35 -0.65 7.25
C MET A 50 -30.50 -1.50 6.30
N ARG A 51 -30.55 -1.18 4.99
CA ARG A 51 -29.73 -1.85 3.97
C ARG A 51 -28.29 -1.33 3.96
N VAL A 52 -28.10 -0.07 4.34
CA VAL A 52 -26.76 0.55 4.41
C VAL A 52 -25.90 -0.17 5.43
N LYS A 53 -26.42 -0.51 6.60
CA LYS A 53 -25.66 -1.18 7.65
C LYS A 53 -25.15 -2.56 7.21
N ASP A 54 -26.01 -3.39 6.62
CA ASP A 54 -25.61 -4.73 6.15
C ASP A 54 -24.60 -4.66 5.01
N THR A 55 -24.79 -3.70 4.08
CA THR A 55 -23.87 -3.48 2.96
C THR A 55 -22.53 -2.95 3.45
N LEU A 56 -22.53 -2.06 4.44
CA LEU A 56 -21.33 -1.53 5.06
C LEU A 56 -20.54 -2.65 5.76
N ASP A 57 -21.18 -3.47 6.58
CA ASP A 57 -20.55 -4.59 7.26
C ASP A 57 -19.96 -5.61 6.27
N THR A 58 -20.67 -5.91 5.17
CA THR A 58 -20.17 -6.80 4.13
C THR A 58 -18.97 -6.20 3.41
N HIS A 59 -19.04 -4.91 3.05
CA HIS A 59 -17.93 -4.20 2.41
C HIS A 59 -16.69 -4.21 3.30
N ASP A 60 -16.85 -3.91 4.58
CA ASP A 60 -15.76 -3.88 5.55
C ASP A 60 -15.08 -5.24 5.70
N ARG A 61 -15.88 -6.32 5.79
CA ARG A 61 -15.36 -7.68 5.85
C ARG A 61 -14.59 -8.07 4.59
N GLN A 62 -15.12 -7.75 3.43
CA GLN A 62 -14.45 -8.00 2.15
C GLN A 62 -13.14 -7.23 2.05
N ALA A 63 -13.12 -5.97 2.48
CA ALA A 63 -11.91 -5.16 2.49
C ALA A 63 -10.85 -5.73 3.44
N GLU A 64 -11.25 -6.17 4.63
CA GLU A 64 -10.36 -6.81 5.60
C GLU A 64 -9.80 -8.14 5.08
N ASP A 65 -10.66 -8.99 4.50
CA ASP A 65 -10.25 -10.29 3.95
C ASP A 65 -9.30 -10.11 2.77
N THR A 66 -9.59 -9.16 1.89
CA THR A 66 -8.72 -8.84 0.75
C THR A 66 -7.38 -8.31 1.23
N ALA A 67 -7.37 -7.37 2.17
CA ALA A 67 -6.15 -6.82 2.74
C ALA A 67 -5.32 -7.91 3.44
N ALA A 68 -5.95 -8.78 4.22
CA ALA A 68 -5.28 -9.88 4.90
C ALA A 68 -4.60 -10.82 3.91
N ALA A 69 -5.26 -11.13 2.78
CA ALA A 69 -4.69 -11.99 1.74
C ALA A 69 -3.49 -11.33 1.05
N ILE A 70 -3.60 -10.04 0.71
CA ILE A 70 -2.51 -9.27 0.09
C ILE A 70 -1.30 -9.19 1.02
N LEU A 71 -1.52 -8.78 2.26
CA LEU A 71 -0.46 -8.60 3.26
C LEU A 71 0.15 -9.93 3.69
N GLY A 72 -0.65 -10.99 3.78
CA GLY A 72 -0.18 -12.33 4.11
C GLY A 72 0.80 -12.88 3.08
N ARG A 73 0.55 -12.64 1.80
CA ARG A 73 1.46 -13.04 0.72
C ARG A 73 2.80 -12.29 0.80
N ALA A 74 2.74 -10.99 1.04
CA ALA A 74 3.95 -10.17 1.20
C ALA A 74 4.78 -10.61 2.42
N SER A 75 4.12 -10.83 3.56
CA SER A 75 4.77 -11.29 4.78
C SER A 75 5.42 -12.65 4.60
N ALA A 76 4.75 -13.60 3.94
CA ALA A 76 5.29 -14.93 3.65
C ALA A 76 6.53 -14.86 2.74
N ALA A 77 6.49 -13.99 1.72
CA ALA A 77 7.62 -13.80 0.80
C ALA A 77 8.85 -13.23 1.53
N ALA A 78 8.66 -12.27 2.42
CA ALA A 78 9.75 -11.70 3.22
C ALA A 78 10.33 -12.72 4.21
N ARG A 79 9.46 -13.47 4.88
CA ARG A 79 9.87 -14.49 5.84
C ARG A 79 10.68 -15.59 5.18
N ALA A 80 10.34 -15.98 3.94
CA ALA A 80 11.04 -17.01 3.20
C ALA A 80 12.53 -16.70 2.98
N VAL A 81 12.92 -15.43 3.03
CA VAL A 81 14.29 -14.96 2.86
C VAL A 81 14.86 -14.26 4.10
N ASP A 82 14.22 -14.45 5.24
CA ASP A 82 14.64 -13.91 6.55
C ASP A 82 14.69 -12.36 6.61
N VAL A 83 13.79 -11.71 5.91
CA VAL A 83 13.59 -10.25 6.00
C VAL A 83 12.51 -9.95 7.03
N ASN A 84 12.80 -9.07 7.99
CA ASN A 84 11.86 -8.64 8.99
C ASN A 84 10.76 -7.78 8.34
N CYS A 85 9.53 -8.25 8.39
CA CYS A 85 8.38 -7.63 7.71
C CYS A 85 7.22 -7.41 8.67
N SER A 86 6.75 -6.18 8.71
CA SER A 86 5.49 -5.80 9.36
C SER A 86 4.46 -5.45 8.31
N THR A 87 3.19 -5.62 8.62
CA THR A 87 2.08 -5.32 7.71
C THR A 87 1.10 -4.35 8.35
N VAL A 88 0.55 -3.45 7.54
CA VAL A 88 -0.42 -2.45 7.98
C VAL A 88 -1.56 -2.37 6.97
N HIS A 89 -2.78 -2.44 7.46
CA HIS A 89 -3.99 -2.15 6.68
C HIS A 89 -4.60 -0.85 7.19
N VAL A 90 -4.84 0.09 6.30
CA VAL A 90 -5.45 1.39 6.61
C VAL A 90 -6.68 1.60 5.73
N ARG A 91 -7.77 2.06 6.34
CA ARG A 91 -8.92 2.59 5.60
C ARG A 91 -8.79 4.09 5.51
N HIS A 92 -8.73 4.62 4.31
CA HIS A 92 -8.59 6.05 4.08
C HIS A 92 -9.11 6.42 2.70
N GLU A 93 -9.70 7.59 2.60
CA GLU A 93 -10.20 8.11 1.32
C GLU A 93 -9.07 8.43 0.34
N SER A 94 -7.91 8.78 0.88
CA SER A 94 -6.75 9.20 0.10
C SER A 94 -5.56 8.30 0.40
N ALA A 95 -5.20 7.43 -0.53
CA ALA A 95 -4.11 6.49 -0.35
C ALA A 95 -2.77 7.19 -0.10
N HIS A 96 -2.46 8.26 -0.84
CA HIS A 96 -1.19 8.97 -0.66
C HIS A 96 -1.06 9.62 0.73
N VAL A 97 -2.16 10.11 1.31
CA VAL A 97 -2.16 10.65 2.67
C VAL A 97 -1.86 9.55 3.68
N ALA A 98 -2.56 8.41 3.58
CA ALA A 98 -2.35 7.26 4.45
C ALA A 98 -0.92 6.73 4.38
N ILE A 99 -0.36 6.62 3.19
CA ILE A 99 1.02 6.16 2.96
C ILE A 99 2.02 7.11 3.63
N THR A 100 1.85 8.40 3.44
CA THR A 100 2.73 9.43 4.02
C THR A 100 2.66 9.43 5.55
N GLU A 101 1.45 9.33 6.11
CA GLU A 101 1.26 9.26 7.55
C GLU A 101 1.91 8.01 8.16
N VAL A 102 1.70 6.85 7.57
CA VAL A 102 2.30 5.60 8.06
C VAL A 102 3.81 5.63 7.95
N ALA A 103 4.36 6.18 6.87
CA ALA A 103 5.82 6.35 6.73
C ALA A 103 6.40 7.16 7.88
N ASN A 104 5.76 8.27 8.23
CA ASN A 104 6.20 9.14 9.32
C ASN A 104 6.02 8.49 10.70
N GLN A 105 4.86 7.89 10.94
CA GLN A 105 4.53 7.26 12.22
C GLN A 105 5.44 6.07 12.56
N ASN A 106 5.83 5.30 11.56
CA ASN A 106 6.68 4.13 11.74
C ASN A 106 8.18 4.43 11.57
N GLY A 107 8.54 5.67 11.32
CA GLY A 107 9.95 6.04 11.14
C GLY A 107 10.58 5.42 9.90
N CYS A 108 9.81 5.23 8.83
CA CYS A 108 10.34 4.74 7.57
C CYS A 108 11.23 5.79 6.93
N ASP A 109 12.37 5.36 6.41
CA ASP A 109 13.37 6.25 5.81
C ASP A 109 13.48 6.08 4.29
N LEU A 110 12.71 5.16 3.71
CA LEU A 110 12.59 4.95 2.27
C LEU A 110 11.20 4.42 1.94
N ILE A 111 10.61 4.93 0.87
CA ILE A 111 9.39 4.38 0.27
C ILE A 111 9.75 3.79 -1.09
N ILE A 112 9.36 2.56 -1.36
CA ILE A 112 9.54 1.92 -2.67
C ILE A 112 8.17 1.74 -3.31
N MET A 113 7.99 2.34 -4.49
CA MET A 113 6.76 2.24 -5.27
C MET A 113 7.08 2.03 -6.74
N ALA A 114 6.14 1.47 -7.48
CA ALA A 114 6.20 1.41 -8.93
C ALA A 114 5.40 2.55 -9.54
N LEU A 115 5.83 3.01 -10.69
CA LEU A 115 5.06 3.96 -11.48
C LEU A 115 4.18 3.16 -12.44
N ASN A 116 2.87 3.23 -12.21
CA ASN A 116 1.91 2.62 -13.14
C ASN A 116 1.80 3.52 -14.38
N ARG A 117 2.39 3.05 -15.47
CA ARG A 117 2.37 3.77 -16.75
C ARG A 117 1.11 3.39 -17.52
N HIS A 118 -0.01 3.99 -17.14
CA HIS A 118 -1.22 3.88 -17.93
C HIS A 118 -1.01 4.60 -19.27
N ARG A 119 -1.23 3.86 -20.36
CA ARG A 119 -1.27 4.44 -21.70
C ARG A 119 -2.73 4.70 -22.06
N GLY A 120 -3.07 5.91 -22.47
CA GLY A 120 -4.38 6.28 -22.95
C GLY A 120 -5.01 7.46 -22.21
N ILE A 121 -6.30 7.70 -22.46
CA ILE A 121 -7.04 8.86 -21.95
C ILE A 121 -7.07 8.89 -20.41
N SER A 122 -7.14 7.75 -19.74
CA SER A 122 -7.14 7.67 -18.28
C SER A 122 -5.83 8.18 -17.68
N ALA A 123 -4.71 8.06 -18.36
CA ALA A 123 -3.42 8.56 -17.88
C ALA A 123 -3.35 10.11 -17.86
N VAL A 124 -4.16 10.75 -18.66
CA VAL A 124 -4.22 12.22 -18.74
C VAL A 124 -5.14 12.80 -17.68
N LEU A 125 -6.16 12.05 -17.25
CA LEU A 125 -7.20 12.53 -16.35
C LEU A 125 -6.94 12.23 -14.86
N HIS A 126 -6.08 11.26 -14.56
CA HIS A 126 -5.81 10.84 -13.18
C HIS A 126 -4.32 10.80 -12.90
N GLU A 127 -3.92 11.57 -11.92
CA GLU A 127 -2.57 11.51 -11.38
C GLU A 127 -2.39 10.18 -10.64
N SER A 128 -1.27 9.46 -10.88
CA SER A 128 -1.01 8.20 -10.17
C SER A 128 -0.77 8.43 -8.69
N GLU A 129 -1.11 7.46 -7.85
CA GLU A 129 -0.83 7.52 -6.41
C GLU A 129 0.67 7.69 -6.14
N THR A 130 1.54 7.09 -6.93
CA THR A 130 2.98 7.25 -6.82
C THR A 130 3.41 8.71 -6.98
N VAL A 131 2.85 9.42 -7.96
CA VAL A 131 3.13 10.84 -8.17
C VAL A 131 2.59 11.69 -7.01
N LEU A 132 1.39 11.37 -6.51
CA LEU A 132 0.82 12.06 -5.36
C LEU A 132 1.66 11.87 -4.09
N VAL A 133 2.14 10.66 -3.83
CA VAL A 133 3.07 10.41 -2.72
C VAL A 133 4.36 11.20 -2.90
N LEU A 134 4.92 11.20 -4.10
CA LEU A 134 6.16 11.93 -4.40
C LEU A 134 6.01 13.44 -4.15
N LYS A 135 4.87 14.01 -4.49
CA LYS A 135 4.61 15.45 -4.28
C LYS A 135 4.44 15.84 -2.81
N HIS A 136 3.91 14.95 -1.99
CA HIS A 136 3.49 15.27 -0.63
C HIS A 136 4.36 14.64 0.46
N CYS A 137 5.23 13.72 0.12
CA CYS A 137 6.07 13.01 1.08
C CYS A 137 7.46 13.62 1.18
N THR A 138 7.97 13.70 2.42
CA THR A 138 9.35 14.15 2.68
C THR A 138 10.33 12.99 2.78
N VAL A 139 9.84 11.76 2.87
CA VAL A 139 10.67 10.55 2.90
C VAL A 139 11.19 10.27 1.50
N PRO A 140 12.48 9.93 1.34
CA PRO A 140 13.03 9.52 0.04
C PRO A 140 12.24 8.39 -0.60
N MET A 141 12.11 8.43 -1.92
CA MET A 141 11.38 7.42 -2.69
C MET A 141 12.28 6.78 -3.73
N LEU A 142 12.16 5.47 -3.87
CA LEU A 142 12.74 4.71 -4.95
C LEU A 142 11.61 4.24 -5.87
N ILE A 143 11.66 4.63 -7.12
CA ILE A 143 10.69 4.20 -8.14
C ILE A 143 11.32 3.03 -8.92
N VAL A 144 10.63 1.93 -8.92
CA VAL A 144 11.10 0.68 -9.57
C VAL A 144 10.22 0.26 -10.74
#